data_7712c56a7ecb7b951d54f180b0cb39c0
#
_entry.id   7712c56a7ecb7b951d54f180b0cb39c0
#
_cell.length_a   1.000
_cell.length_b   1.000
_cell.length_c   1.000
_cell.angle_alpha   90.00
_cell.angle_beta   90.00
_cell.angle_gamma   90.00
#
_symmetry.space_group_name_H-M   'P 1'
#
loop_
_entity.id
_entity.type
_entity.pdbx_description
1 polymer ?
#
loop_
_entity_poly.entity_id
_entity_poly.type
_entity_poly.pdbx_seq_one_letter_code
_entity_poly.pdbx_strand_id
1 'polypeptide(L)'
;VMIDKRLLETILTDQHEELEERRNDKLCQREEEQLIDLNSPQAQVVIGVRRSGKSTLCFQALEHAKVKYAYADFDDERLNGLEAKQLNDILEVLYKINGDFDYLFLDEVQNVEGWHLFVNRMLRRKMHVIITGSNAKLLSSELATHLSGRAKEIQLYPFSFTEYGTMKEADMEKRTTKAEGFRRAVFDAYMKDGGFPELLSISDSRTYIKDLVDNILKRDIEQRYKIAYKETFEQMAHHLLNVSPASVVTTDLAAIFRIKSEHTVKNYLSYLKQAFLLIGVKKYASKSKVRLTQEKVYAIDVALMNRRENAFVGDNLGWRLETIVLIQLLRKCKANGWDVYYLNERSGECDFIVCDGDGVRGQVVKGASVKINGHFLYSAGDTVKVCFQKVLVTVPSVLVTVACSESGVPGHSPRGCAPVAVQA
;
A
#
# COMPACT_ATOMS: atom_id res chain seq x y z
N VAL A 1 -28.33 17.24 -7.96
CA VAL A 1 -29.07 17.12 -9.25
C VAL A 1 -29.25 15.64 -9.51
N MET A 2 -30.49 15.18 -9.71
CA MET A 2 -30.74 13.78 -10.09
C MET A 2 -30.28 13.55 -11.52
N ILE A 3 -29.42 12.52 -11.70
CA ILE A 3 -28.95 12.08 -13.01
C ILE A 3 -30.12 11.33 -13.70
N ASP A 4 -30.39 11.67 -14.97
CA ASP A 4 -31.44 11.01 -15.74
C ASP A 4 -31.15 9.53 -15.98
N LYS A 5 -32.16 8.67 -15.91
CA LYS A 5 -32.01 7.21 -16.02
C LYS A 5 -31.44 6.76 -17.38
N ARG A 6 -31.77 7.50 -18.47
CA ARG A 6 -31.20 7.23 -19.79
C ARG A 6 -29.67 7.50 -19.81
N LEU A 7 -29.26 8.59 -19.15
CA LEU A 7 -27.84 8.92 -19.03
C LEU A 7 -27.12 7.85 -18.19
N LEU A 8 -27.70 7.38 -17.07
CA LEU A 8 -27.16 6.27 -16.29
C LEU A 8 -27.00 5.00 -17.14
N GLU A 9 -27.98 4.67 -17.99
CA GLU A 9 -27.90 3.53 -18.89
C GLU A 9 -26.75 3.67 -19.88
N THR A 10 -26.58 4.83 -20.48
CA THR A 10 -25.47 5.10 -21.40
C THR A 10 -24.12 4.94 -20.68
N ILE A 11 -23.96 5.60 -19.52
CA ILE A 11 -22.69 5.55 -18.76
C ILE A 11 -22.32 4.11 -18.37
N LEU A 12 -23.26 3.35 -17.81
CA LEU A 12 -23.00 1.99 -17.37
C LEU A 12 -22.79 1.02 -18.54
N THR A 13 -23.35 1.29 -19.71
CA THR A 13 -23.07 0.54 -20.92
C THR A 13 -21.65 0.82 -21.41
N ASP A 14 -21.24 2.09 -21.47
CA ASP A 14 -19.86 2.49 -21.82
C ASP A 14 -18.86 1.82 -20.89
N GLN A 15 -19.10 1.87 -19.57
CA GLN A 15 -18.23 1.24 -18.56
C GLN A 15 -18.16 -0.29 -18.73
N HIS A 16 -19.28 -0.91 -19.13
CA HIS A 16 -19.29 -2.36 -19.42
C HIS A 16 -18.45 -2.70 -20.64
N GLU A 17 -18.56 -1.92 -21.73
CA GLU A 17 -17.75 -2.10 -22.93
C GLU A 17 -16.26 -1.90 -22.65
N GLU A 18 -15.87 -0.86 -21.90
CA GLU A 18 -14.49 -0.63 -21.48
C GLU A 18 -13.93 -1.82 -20.66
N LEU A 19 -14.78 -2.42 -19.82
CA LEU A 19 -14.37 -3.57 -19.00
C LEU A 19 -14.14 -4.80 -19.85
N GLU A 20 -14.99 -5.04 -20.88
CA GLU A 20 -14.82 -6.15 -21.85
C GLU A 20 -13.51 -6.00 -22.66
N GLU A 21 -13.15 -4.78 -23.06
CA GLU A 21 -11.90 -4.52 -23.76
C GLU A 21 -10.67 -4.90 -22.90
N ARG A 22 -10.72 -4.63 -21.59
CA ARG A 22 -9.65 -4.95 -20.63
C ARG A 22 -9.35 -6.45 -20.50
N ARG A 23 -10.26 -7.34 -20.90
CA ARG A 23 -10.02 -8.79 -20.89
C ARG A 23 -8.83 -9.21 -21.74
N ASN A 24 -8.47 -8.42 -22.74
CA ASN A 24 -7.36 -8.69 -23.64
C ASN A 24 -6.03 -8.09 -23.18
N ASP A 25 -6.02 -7.33 -22.08
CA ASP A 25 -4.82 -6.68 -21.56
C ASP A 25 -3.87 -7.70 -20.92
N LYS A 26 -2.56 -7.50 -21.12
CA LYS A 26 -1.53 -8.25 -20.38
C LYS A 26 -1.42 -7.68 -18.97
N LEU A 27 -2.19 -8.23 -18.06
CA LEU A 27 -2.24 -7.77 -16.67
C LEU A 27 -1.27 -8.55 -15.78
N CYS A 28 -0.71 -7.88 -14.77
CA CYS A 28 0.13 -8.52 -13.77
C CYS A 28 -0.72 -9.25 -12.73
N GLN A 29 -0.45 -10.53 -12.50
CA GLN A 29 -1.03 -11.24 -11.37
C GLN A 29 -0.46 -10.70 -10.06
N ARG A 30 -1.32 -10.31 -9.14
CA ARG A 30 -0.95 -9.69 -7.87
C ARG A 30 -0.95 -10.70 -6.72
N GLU A 31 0.03 -10.56 -5.81
CA GLU A 31 0.08 -11.40 -4.61
C GLU A 31 -1.17 -11.20 -3.73
N GLU A 32 -1.74 -10.01 -3.70
CA GLU A 32 -2.92 -9.67 -2.90
C GLU A 32 -4.23 -10.28 -3.42
N GLU A 33 -4.28 -10.81 -4.64
CA GLU A 33 -5.46 -11.48 -5.19
C GLU A 33 -5.94 -12.63 -4.31
N GLN A 34 -5.00 -13.42 -3.76
CA GLN A 34 -5.31 -14.52 -2.83
C GLN A 34 -5.96 -14.07 -1.51
N LEU A 35 -5.91 -12.76 -1.18
CA LEU A 35 -6.56 -12.21 0.00
C LEU A 35 -8.04 -11.91 -0.23
N ILE A 36 -8.49 -11.84 -1.49
CA ILE A 36 -9.89 -11.62 -1.85
C ILE A 36 -10.64 -12.95 -1.68
N ASP A 37 -11.56 -12.96 -0.73
CA ASP A 37 -12.42 -14.13 -0.49
C ASP A 37 -13.81 -13.89 -1.11
N LEU A 38 -13.98 -14.37 -2.34
CA LEU A 38 -15.24 -14.21 -3.09
C LEU A 38 -16.41 -14.98 -2.50
N ASN A 39 -16.15 -15.98 -1.65
CA ASN A 39 -17.21 -16.76 -0.97
C ASN A 39 -17.61 -16.15 0.38
N SER A 40 -16.89 -15.14 0.85
CA SER A 40 -17.19 -14.49 2.12
C SER A 40 -18.53 -13.73 2.07
N PRO A 41 -19.35 -13.77 3.15
CA PRO A 41 -20.51 -12.91 3.27
C PRO A 41 -20.15 -11.45 3.57
N GLN A 42 -18.86 -11.15 3.78
CA GLN A 42 -18.36 -9.80 4.02
C GLN A 42 -18.05 -9.10 2.71
N ALA A 43 -18.28 -7.79 2.63
CA ALA A 43 -17.77 -6.98 1.53
C ALA A 43 -16.24 -7.04 1.48
N GLN A 44 -15.67 -7.32 0.33
CA GLN A 44 -14.22 -7.27 0.11
C GLN A 44 -13.86 -5.84 -0.29
N VAL A 45 -13.07 -5.15 0.53
CA VAL A 45 -12.78 -3.72 0.37
C VAL A 45 -11.30 -3.54 0.06
N VAL A 46 -10.98 -3.28 -1.20
CA VAL A 46 -9.61 -3.06 -1.67
C VAL A 46 -9.28 -1.58 -1.60
N ILE A 47 -8.34 -1.22 -0.72
CA ILE A 47 -7.87 0.16 -0.52
C ILE A 47 -6.41 0.30 -0.92
N GLY A 48 -5.99 1.52 -1.22
CA GLY A 48 -4.60 1.82 -1.57
C GLY A 48 -4.47 3.13 -2.33
N VAL A 49 -3.25 3.55 -2.55
CA VAL A 49 -2.97 4.80 -3.28
C VAL A 49 -3.61 4.81 -4.67
N ARG A 50 -3.99 5.99 -5.14
CA ARG A 50 -4.47 6.17 -6.51
C ARG A 50 -3.47 5.59 -7.51
N ARG A 51 -3.95 4.91 -8.57
CA ARG A 51 -3.11 4.26 -9.61
C ARG A 51 -2.28 3.06 -9.14
N SER A 52 -2.58 2.45 -7.99
CA SER A 52 -1.92 1.20 -7.56
C SER A 52 -2.44 -0.07 -8.24
N GLY A 53 -3.53 0.01 -9.02
CA GLY A 53 -4.14 -1.12 -9.71
C GLY A 53 -5.26 -1.82 -8.95
N LYS A 54 -5.97 -1.12 -8.04
CA LYS A 54 -7.09 -1.68 -7.24
C LYS A 54 -8.20 -2.27 -8.10
N SER A 55 -8.69 -1.48 -9.06
CA SER A 55 -9.77 -1.89 -9.97
C SER A 55 -9.34 -3.10 -10.81
N THR A 56 -8.09 -3.09 -11.29
CA THR A 56 -7.50 -4.20 -12.05
C THR A 56 -7.41 -5.48 -11.22
N LEU A 57 -6.99 -5.38 -9.94
CA LEU A 57 -6.93 -6.53 -9.04
C LEU A 57 -8.32 -7.16 -8.83
N CYS A 58 -9.34 -6.32 -8.57
CA CYS A 58 -10.72 -6.80 -8.37
C CYS A 58 -11.27 -7.44 -9.65
N PHE A 59 -11.03 -6.82 -10.80
CA PHE A 59 -11.39 -7.36 -12.11
C PHE A 59 -10.76 -8.74 -12.34
N GLN A 60 -9.43 -8.86 -12.15
CA GLN A 60 -8.73 -10.14 -12.31
C GLN A 60 -9.29 -11.24 -11.39
N ALA A 61 -9.55 -10.93 -10.12
CA ALA A 61 -10.10 -11.89 -9.17
C ALA A 61 -11.47 -12.43 -9.62
N LEU A 62 -12.34 -11.56 -10.14
CA LEU A 62 -13.65 -11.94 -10.66
C LEU A 62 -13.55 -12.77 -11.94
N GLU A 63 -12.69 -12.36 -12.88
CA GLU A 63 -12.46 -13.08 -14.14
C GLU A 63 -11.83 -14.49 -13.91
N HIS A 64 -10.82 -14.59 -13.02
CA HIS A 64 -10.21 -15.87 -12.68
C HIS A 64 -11.20 -16.82 -12.00
N ALA A 65 -12.10 -16.28 -11.18
CA ALA A 65 -13.16 -17.07 -10.55
C ALA A 65 -14.30 -17.43 -11.51
N LYS A 66 -14.36 -16.82 -12.71
CA LYS A 66 -15.40 -17.03 -13.73
C LYS A 66 -16.82 -16.85 -13.20
N VAL A 67 -17.02 -15.85 -12.35
CA VAL A 67 -18.31 -15.53 -11.75
C VAL A 67 -19.04 -14.47 -12.56
N LYS A 68 -20.40 -14.46 -12.47
CA LYS A 68 -21.20 -13.40 -13.06
C LYS A 68 -21.25 -12.20 -12.13
N TYR A 69 -20.80 -11.07 -12.60
CA TYR A 69 -20.75 -9.83 -11.83
C TYR A 69 -21.26 -8.63 -12.63
N ALA A 70 -21.70 -7.60 -11.93
CA ALA A 70 -21.99 -6.29 -12.46
C ALA A 70 -21.00 -5.27 -11.92
N TYR A 71 -20.63 -4.30 -12.73
CA TYR A 71 -19.62 -3.30 -12.46
C TYR A 71 -20.16 -1.88 -12.56
N ALA A 72 -19.76 -1.00 -11.65
CA ALA A 72 -20.00 0.44 -11.74
C ALA A 72 -18.77 1.19 -11.17
N ASP A 73 -18.24 2.14 -11.96
CA ASP A 73 -17.17 3.06 -11.58
C ASP A 73 -17.75 4.43 -11.21
N PHE A 74 -17.53 4.85 -9.96
CA PHE A 74 -17.98 6.13 -9.43
C PHE A 74 -16.90 7.24 -9.50
N ASP A 75 -15.74 7.01 -10.13
CA ASP A 75 -14.78 8.06 -10.49
C ASP A 75 -15.11 8.69 -11.87
N ASP A 76 -16.12 8.17 -12.58
CA ASP A 76 -16.67 8.73 -13.80
C ASP A 76 -17.28 10.11 -13.53
N GLU A 77 -16.76 11.15 -14.19
CA GLU A 77 -17.18 12.54 -13.97
C GLU A 77 -18.67 12.78 -14.29
N ARG A 78 -19.27 11.96 -15.16
CA ARG A 78 -20.70 12.02 -15.52
C ARG A 78 -21.60 11.59 -14.36
N LEU A 79 -21.04 10.83 -13.38
CA LEU A 79 -21.72 10.43 -12.14
C LEU A 79 -21.51 11.43 -10.99
N ASN A 80 -20.84 12.55 -11.23
CA ASN A 80 -20.57 13.53 -10.18
C ASN A 80 -21.87 14.13 -9.62
N GLY A 81 -22.01 14.11 -8.30
CA GLY A 81 -23.22 14.56 -7.61
C GLY A 81 -24.32 13.50 -7.49
N LEU A 82 -24.04 12.23 -7.83
CA LEU A 82 -24.94 11.11 -7.60
C LEU A 82 -25.32 10.99 -6.12
N GLU A 83 -26.60 10.85 -5.84
CA GLU A 83 -27.09 10.66 -4.48
C GLU A 83 -27.31 9.16 -4.18
N ALA A 84 -27.17 8.76 -2.91
CA ALA A 84 -27.35 7.36 -2.49
C ALA A 84 -28.69 6.72 -2.90
N LYS A 85 -29.75 7.53 -3.01
CA LYS A 85 -31.07 7.06 -3.47
C LYS A 85 -31.05 6.57 -4.91
N GLN A 86 -30.17 7.13 -5.77
CA GLN A 86 -30.02 6.76 -7.18
C GLN A 86 -29.18 5.47 -7.37
N LEU A 87 -28.51 4.98 -6.32
CA LEU A 87 -27.84 3.67 -6.39
C LEU A 87 -28.82 2.52 -6.69
N ASN A 88 -30.11 2.73 -6.45
CA ASN A 88 -31.12 1.76 -6.85
C ASN A 88 -31.42 1.82 -8.36
N ASP A 89 -31.37 3.00 -8.97
CA ASP A 89 -31.51 3.16 -10.41
C ASP A 89 -30.31 2.54 -11.14
N ILE A 90 -29.09 2.73 -10.58
CA ILE A 90 -27.87 2.04 -11.06
C ILE A 90 -28.06 0.53 -11.01
N LEU A 91 -28.53 -0.03 -9.88
CA LEU A 91 -28.74 -1.46 -9.75
C LEU A 91 -29.73 -2.00 -10.78
N GLU A 92 -30.82 -1.26 -11.06
CA GLU A 92 -31.80 -1.63 -12.08
C GLU A 92 -31.19 -1.66 -13.48
N VAL A 93 -30.39 -0.65 -13.82
CA VAL A 93 -29.66 -0.60 -15.09
C VAL A 93 -28.66 -1.74 -15.21
N LEU A 94 -27.92 -2.05 -14.14
CA LEU A 94 -26.97 -3.16 -14.11
C LEU A 94 -27.66 -4.50 -14.37
N TYR A 95 -28.86 -4.74 -13.80
CA TYR A 95 -29.66 -5.94 -14.13
C TYR A 95 -30.12 -5.94 -15.59
N LYS A 96 -30.42 -4.79 -16.17
CA LYS A 96 -30.80 -4.69 -17.58
C LYS A 96 -29.63 -5.04 -18.52
N ILE A 97 -28.40 -4.63 -18.18
CA ILE A 97 -27.20 -4.86 -18.98
C ILE A 97 -26.69 -6.29 -18.82
N ASN A 98 -26.55 -6.78 -17.57
CA ASN A 98 -25.85 -8.02 -17.24
C ASN A 98 -26.80 -9.22 -17.03
N GLY A 99 -28.13 -9.00 -16.96
CA GLY A 99 -29.05 -10.02 -16.47
C GLY A 99 -28.87 -10.30 -14.98
N ASP A 100 -29.11 -11.54 -14.54
CA ASP A 100 -28.90 -11.94 -13.16
C ASP A 100 -27.41 -12.14 -12.86
N PHE A 101 -26.98 -11.59 -11.72
CA PHE A 101 -25.60 -11.69 -11.19
C PHE A 101 -25.62 -11.82 -9.66
N ASP A 102 -24.59 -12.47 -9.12
CA ASP A 102 -24.39 -12.70 -7.69
C ASP A 102 -23.33 -11.78 -7.07
N TYR A 103 -22.48 -11.18 -7.91
CA TYR A 103 -21.36 -10.33 -7.51
C TYR A 103 -21.57 -8.90 -8.00
N LEU A 104 -21.31 -7.94 -7.10
CA LEU A 104 -21.41 -6.51 -7.40
C LEU A 104 -20.06 -5.84 -7.13
N PHE A 105 -19.43 -5.34 -8.17
CA PHE A 105 -18.18 -4.60 -8.08
C PHE A 105 -18.42 -3.10 -8.19
N LEU A 106 -18.16 -2.37 -7.11
CA LEU A 106 -18.33 -0.93 -6.98
C LEU A 106 -16.96 -0.26 -6.86
N ASP A 107 -16.52 0.38 -7.93
CA ASP A 107 -15.22 1.04 -8.00
C ASP A 107 -15.32 2.48 -7.50
N GLU A 108 -14.38 2.91 -6.61
CA GLU A 108 -14.32 4.25 -6.00
C GLU A 108 -15.64 4.71 -5.38
N VAL A 109 -16.40 3.77 -4.76
CA VAL A 109 -17.78 3.98 -4.26
C VAL A 109 -17.91 5.11 -3.23
N GLN A 110 -16.81 5.48 -2.56
CA GLN A 110 -16.79 6.61 -1.60
C GLN A 110 -17.08 7.98 -2.25
N ASN A 111 -17.15 8.06 -3.57
CA ASN A 111 -17.58 9.26 -4.28
C ASN A 111 -19.09 9.48 -4.17
N VAL A 112 -19.86 8.51 -3.67
CA VAL A 112 -21.30 8.61 -3.42
C VAL A 112 -21.57 8.71 -1.92
N GLU A 113 -22.07 9.86 -1.45
CA GLU A 113 -22.40 10.03 -0.04
C GLU A 113 -23.49 9.01 0.39
N GLY A 114 -23.30 8.32 1.53
CA GLY A 114 -24.26 7.34 2.04
C GLY A 114 -24.23 5.97 1.34
N TRP A 115 -23.24 5.68 0.50
CA TRP A 115 -23.06 4.42 -0.20
C TRP A 115 -23.14 3.18 0.71
N HIS A 116 -22.69 3.28 1.94
CA HIS A 116 -22.67 2.20 2.92
C HIS A 116 -24.07 1.64 3.25
N LEU A 117 -25.12 2.47 3.16
CA LEU A 117 -26.51 2.02 3.35
C LEU A 117 -26.94 1.08 2.23
N PHE A 118 -26.55 1.39 1.00
CA PHE A 118 -26.80 0.55 -0.16
C PHE A 118 -26.03 -0.78 -0.05
N VAL A 119 -24.74 -0.74 0.25
CA VAL A 119 -23.92 -1.95 0.44
C VAL A 119 -24.47 -2.85 1.54
N ASN A 120 -24.84 -2.31 2.70
CA ASN A 120 -25.50 -3.08 3.76
C ASN A 120 -26.78 -3.78 3.29
N ARG A 121 -27.55 -3.13 2.42
CA ARG A 121 -28.75 -3.73 1.82
C ARG A 121 -28.39 -4.89 0.88
N MET A 122 -27.36 -4.73 0.06
CA MET A 122 -26.89 -5.79 -0.85
C MET A 122 -26.38 -7.01 -0.07
N LEU A 123 -25.57 -6.79 0.97
CA LEU A 123 -25.11 -7.87 1.87
C LEU A 123 -26.29 -8.62 2.55
N ARG A 124 -27.35 -7.91 2.97
CA ARG A 124 -28.57 -8.58 3.52
C ARG A 124 -29.29 -9.43 2.48
N ARG A 125 -29.17 -9.07 1.18
CA ARG A 125 -29.68 -9.87 0.05
C ARG A 125 -28.75 -11.01 -0.33
N LYS A 126 -27.66 -11.21 0.42
CA LYS A 126 -26.63 -12.22 0.16
C LYS A 126 -25.85 -12.02 -1.15
N MET A 127 -25.81 -10.80 -1.66
CA MET A 127 -24.94 -10.47 -2.77
C MET A 127 -23.48 -10.38 -2.28
N HIS A 128 -22.56 -10.87 -3.06
CA HIS A 128 -21.13 -10.69 -2.83
C HIS A 128 -20.72 -9.31 -3.35
N VAL A 129 -20.18 -8.48 -2.48
CA VAL A 129 -19.84 -7.09 -2.82
C VAL A 129 -18.35 -6.88 -2.74
N ILE A 130 -17.77 -6.35 -3.82
CA ILE A 130 -16.38 -5.93 -3.90
C ILE A 130 -16.37 -4.42 -4.08
N ILE A 131 -15.50 -3.76 -3.34
CA ILE A 131 -15.42 -2.30 -3.29
C ILE A 131 -13.97 -1.88 -3.42
N THR A 132 -13.70 -0.82 -4.18
CA THR A 132 -12.41 -0.16 -4.13
C THR A 132 -12.51 1.25 -3.59
N GLY A 133 -11.38 1.77 -3.12
CA GLY A 133 -11.27 3.17 -2.75
C GLY A 133 -9.84 3.65 -2.54
N SER A 134 -9.60 4.90 -2.93
CA SER A 134 -8.29 5.56 -2.84
C SER A 134 -8.06 6.30 -1.51
N ASN A 135 -9.04 6.29 -0.59
CA ASN A 135 -8.95 7.00 0.68
C ASN A 135 -9.25 6.10 1.88
N ALA A 136 -8.24 5.89 2.74
CA ALA A 136 -8.35 5.03 3.92
C ALA A 136 -9.38 5.53 4.94
N LYS A 137 -9.50 6.84 5.16
CA LYS A 137 -10.38 7.37 6.22
C LYS A 137 -11.85 7.18 5.92
N LEU A 138 -12.27 7.52 4.70
CA LEU A 138 -13.68 7.40 4.33
C LEU A 138 -14.13 5.95 4.45
N LEU A 139 -13.31 5.04 3.91
CA LEU A 139 -13.60 3.62 4.02
C LEU A 139 -13.48 3.11 5.46
N SER A 140 -12.38 3.42 6.18
CA SER A 140 -12.17 2.91 7.55
C SER A 140 -13.18 3.48 8.55
N SER A 141 -13.52 4.78 8.50
CA SER A 141 -14.50 5.35 9.43
C SER A 141 -15.91 4.88 9.12
N GLU A 142 -16.30 4.80 7.87
CA GLU A 142 -17.60 4.31 7.43
C GLU A 142 -17.71 2.80 7.60
N LEU A 143 -16.64 2.05 7.30
CA LEU A 143 -16.58 0.60 7.55
C LEU A 143 -16.68 0.29 9.04
N ALA A 144 -15.90 0.98 9.90
CA ALA A 144 -15.93 0.77 11.34
C ALA A 144 -17.30 1.11 11.94
N THR A 145 -17.96 2.16 11.44
CA THR A 145 -19.22 2.66 11.99
C THR A 145 -20.44 1.93 11.40
N HIS A 146 -20.44 1.71 10.09
CA HIS A 146 -21.63 1.27 9.36
C HIS A 146 -21.56 -0.15 8.80
N LEU A 147 -20.35 -0.67 8.54
CA LEU A 147 -20.11 -2.03 8.05
C LEU A 147 -19.32 -2.89 9.06
N SER A 148 -19.35 -2.52 10.35
CA SER A 148 -18.63 -3.23 11.41
C SER A 148 -18.87 -4.75 11.36
N GLY A 149 -17.79 -5.53 11.24
CA GLY A 149 -17.84 -6.98 11.10
C GLY A 149 -18.36 -7.51 9.76
N ARG A 150 -18.77 -6.63 8.84
CA ARG A 150 -19.32 -7.01 7.52
C ARG A 150 -18.41 -6.64 6.35
N ALA A 151 -17.21 -6.19 6.60
CA ALA A 151 -16.23 -5.85 5.58
C ALA A 151 -14.86 -6.41 5.95
N LYS A 152 -14.13 -6.89 4.94
CA LYS A 152 -12.73 -7.31 5.02
C LYS A 152 -11.90 -6.33 4.21
N GLU A 153 -10.99 -5.62 4.88
CA GLU A 153 -10.10 -4.66 4.24
C GLU A 153 -8.85 -5.33 3.68
N ILE A 154 -8.54 -5.05 2.43
CA ILE A 154 -7.35 -5.52 1.71
C ILE A 154 -6.60 -4.30 1.21
N GLN A 155 -5.39 -4.09 1.72
CA GLN A 155 -4.55 -2.97 1.29
C GLN A 155 -3.66 -3.38 0.13
N LEU A 156 -3.78 -2.65 -0.99
CA LEU A 156 -2.97 -2.83 -2.18
C LEU A 156 -1.89 -1.74 -2.26
N TYR A 157 -0.65 -2.18 -2.44
CA TYR A 157 0.50 -1.30 -2.71
C TYR A 157 0.78 -1.23 -4.22
N PRO A 158 1.57 -0.26 -4.72
CA PRO A 158 2.17 -0.35 -6.05
C PRO A 158 2.93 -1.67 -6.22
N PHE A 159 3.33 -2.07 -7.41
CA PHE A 159 3.99 -3.36 -7.65
C PHE A 159 5.13 -3.64 -6.67
N SER A 160 5.20 -4.86 -6.18
CA SER A 160 6.41 -5.39 -5.55
C SER A 160 7.53 -5.55 -6.60
N PHE A 161 8.77 -5.71 -6.15
CA PHE A 161 9.86 -5.98 -7.10
C PHE A 161 9.61 -7.26 -7.90
N THR A 162 9.03 -8.29 -7.30
CA THR A 162 8.69 -9.54 -8.00
C THR A 162 7.67 -9.29 -9.11
N GLU A 163 6.60 -8.58 -8.82
CA GLU A 163 5.57 -8.20 -9.79
C GLU A 163 6.14 -7.33 -10.92
N TYR A 164 6.91 -6.30 -10.56
CA TYR A 164 7.60 -5.43 -11.52
C TYR A 164 8.56 -6.23 -12.42
N GLY A 165 9.37 -7.12 -11.82
CA GLY A 165 10.31 -7.97 -12.54
C GLY A 165 9.61 -8.92 -13.52
N THR A 166 8.50 -9.52 -13.11
CA THR A 166 7.66 -10.36 -13.96
C THR A 166 7.14 -9.58 -15.17
N MET A 167 6.67 -8.36 -14.96
CA MET A 167 6.21 -7.50 -16.06
C MET A 167 7.34 -7.05 -16.99
N LYS A 168 8.58 -6.98 -16.50
CA LYS A 168 9.80 -6.74 -17.29
C LYS A 168 10.42 -8.05 -17.84
N GLU A 169 9.70 -9.17 -17.76
CA GLU A 169 10.13 -10.49 -18.25
C GLU A 169 11.43 -11.00 -17.60
N ALA A 170 11.72 -10.54 -16.37
CA ALA A 170 12.81 -11.05 -15.59
C ALA A 170 12.43 -12.40 -14.97
N ASP A 171 13.27 -13.41 -15.22
CA ASP A 171 13.12 -14.70 -14.56
C ASP A 171 13.54 -14.58 -13.09
N MET A 172 12.56 -14.59 -12.19
CA MET A 172 12.76 -14.33 -10.76
C MET A 172 13.32 -15.55 -10.01
N GLU A 173 13.29 -16.73 -10.60
CA GLU A 173 13.70 -17.99 -9.96
C GLU A 173 15.05 -18.53 -10.46
N LYS A 174 15.38 -18.29 -11.72
CA LYS A 174 16.57 -18.85 -12.35
C LYS A 174 17.87 -18.29 -11.78
N ARG A 175 18.78 -19.18 -11.34
CA ARG A 175 20.05 -18.83 -10.68
C ARG A 175 21.25 -18.94 -11.62
N THR A 176 21.19 -18.29 -12.79
CA THR A 176 22.33 -18.19 -13.71
C THR A 176 22.90 -16.78 -13.66
N THR A 177 24.20 -16.62 -13.89
CA THR A 177 24.88 -15.30 -13.91
C THR A 177 24.17 -14.31 -14.84
N LYS A 178 23.69 -14.77 -16.00
CA LYS A 178 22.90 -13.94 -16.93
C LYS A 178 21.58 -13.48 -16.33
N ALA A 179 20.81 -14.40 -15.72
CA ALA A 179 19.52 -14.07 -15.12
C ALA A 179 19.71 -13.14 -13.90
N GLU A 180 20.74 -13.36 -13.09
CA GLU A 180 21.07 -12.51 -11.97
C GLU A 180 21.51 -11.11 -12.40
N GLY A 181 22.34 -11.01 -13.44
CA GLY A 181 22.73 -9.73 -14.02
C GLY A 181 21.52 -8.93 -14.53
N PHE A 182 20.59 -9.62 -15.22
CA PHE A 182 19.36 -8.99 -15.69
C PHE A 182 18.44 -8.55 -14.52
N ARG A 183 18.23 -9.42 -13.51
CA ARG A 183 17.46 -9.05 -12.32
C ARG A 183 18.05 -7.84 -11.60
N ARG A 184 19.38 -7.75 -11.50
CA ARG A 184 20.06 -6.59 -10.89
C ARG A 184 19.74 -5.31 -11.67
N ALA A 185 19.85 -5.32 -12.99
CA ALA A 185 19.51 -4.17 -13.83
C ALA A 185 18.03 -3.77 -13.68
N VAL A 186 17.12 -4.76 -13.63
CA VAL A 186 15.69 -4.52 -13.39
C VAL A 186 15.43 -3.98 -11.98
N PHE A 187 16.19 -4.42 -10.97
CA PHE A 187 16.09 -3.90 -9.62
C PHE A 187 16.59 -2.44 -9.51
N ASP A 188 17.68 -2.10 -10.19
CA ASP A 188 18.19 -0.74 -10.25
C ASP A 188 17.16 0.21 -10.90
N ALA A 189 16.47 -0.26 -11.96
CA ALA A 189 15.37 0.46 -12.56
C ALA A 189 14.17 0.62 -11.59
N TYR A 190 13.79 -0.46 -10.89
CA TYR A 190 12.73 -0.43 -9.89
C TYR A 190 13.04 0.53 -8.73
N MET A 191 14.29 0.52 -8.24
CA MET A 191 14.75 1.45 -7.21
C MET A 191 14.66 2.91 -7.66
N LYS A 192 14.84 3.17 -8.95
CA LYS A 192 14.76 4.51 -9.53
C LYS A 192 13.31 4.94 -9.80
N ASP A 193 12.57 4.09 -10.50
CA ASP A 193 11.28 4.44 -11.09
C ASP A 193 10.09 4.09 -10.20
N GLY A 194 10.27 3.13 -9.26
CA GLY A 194 9.21 2.65 -8.37
C GLY A 194 8.29 1.61 -8.99
N GLY A 195 7.20 1.32 -8.26
CA GLY A 195 6.29 0.23 -8.57
C GLY A 195 4.91 0.64 -9.08
N PHE A 196 4.66 1.90 -9.42
CA PHE A 196 3.37 2.25 -10.02
C PHE A 196 3.18 1.56 -11.37
N PRO A 197 2.07 0.81 -11.58
CA PRO A 197 1.88 0.00 -12.79
C PRO A 197 2.05 0.76 -14.10
N GLU A 198 1.51 1.97 -14.18
CA GLU A 198 1.55 2.80 -15.40
C GLU A 198 2.97 3.24 -15.80
N LEU A 199 3.92 3.28 -14.84
CA LEU A 199 5.32 3.62 -15.14
C LEU A 199 6.02 2.61 -16.05
N LEU A 200 5.45 1.41 -16.20
CA LEU A 200 5.97 0.42 -17.14
C LEU A 200 5.83 0.84 -18.61
N SER A 201 4.84 1.68 -18.92
CA SER A 201 4.51 2.14 -20.28
C SER A 201 4.81 3.61 -20.54
N ILE A 202 5.09 4.40 -19.48
CA ILE A 202 5.31 5.84 -19.56
C ILE A 202 6.80 6.14 -19.71
N SER A 203 7.18 6.95 -20.69
CA SER A 203 8.57 7.37 -20.94
C SER A 203 9.04 8.49 -19.99
N ASP A 204 8.15 9.43 -19.64
CA ASP A 204 8.43 10.51 -18.69
C ASP A 204 7.82 10.21 -17.32
N SER A 205 8.50 9.32 -16.58
CA SER A 205 8.11 8.94 -15.23
C SER A 205 8.08 10.12 -14.26
N ARG A 206 8.97 11.11 -14.45
CA ARG A 206 9.05 12.27 -13.54
C ARG A 206 7.82 13.15 -13.63
N THR A 207 7.41 13.54 -14.82
CA THR A 207 6.19 14.36 -15.04
C THR A 207 4.96 13.60 -14.59
N TYR A 208 4.84 12.32 -14.95
CA TYR A 208 3.74 11.50 -14.52
C TYR A 208 3.58 11.44 -12.98
N ILE A 209 4.67 11.18 -12.24
CA ILE A 209 4.63 11.13 -10.77
C ILE A 209 4.31 12.50 -10.17
N LYS A 210 4.83 13.57 -10.76
CA LYS A 210 4.47 14.94 -10.35
C LYS A 210 2.96 15.13 -10.45
N ASP A 211 2.39 14.87 -11.60
CA ASP A 211 0.96 15.08 -11.86
C ASP A 211 0.10 14.14 -11.00
N LEU A 212 0.53 12.91 -10.77
CA LEU A 212 -0.15 11.97 -9.88
C LEU A 212 -0.23 12.52 -8.44
N VAL A 213 0.90 12.98 -7.88
CA VAL A 213 0.91 13.55 -6.53
C VAL A 213 0.06 14.80 -6.44
N ASP A 214 0.19 15.72 -7.41
CA ASP A 214 -0.59 16.96 -7.44
C ASP A 214 -2.10 16.68 -7.56
N ASN A 215 -2.49 15.67 -8.34
CA ASN A 215 -3.88 15.20 -8.43
C ASN A 215 -4.39 14.60 -7.12
N ILE A 216 -3.57 13.77 -6.44
CA ILE A 216 -3.95 13.22 -5.12
C ILE A 216 -4.14 14.35 -4.09
N LEU A 217 -3.20 15.31 -4.04
CA LEU A 217 -3.31 16.45 -3.12
C LEU A 217 -4.59 17.25 -3.37
N LYS A 218 -4.91 17.56 -4.63
CA LYS A 218 -6.07 18.38 -5.01
C LYS A 218 -7.39 17.62 -4.88
N ARG A 219 -7.51 16.43 -5.52
CA ARG A 219 -8.79 15.69 -5.60
C ARG A 219 -9.08 14.87 -4.35
N ASP A 220 -8.06 14.14 -3.84
CA ASP A 220 -8.30 13.19 -2.75
C ASP A 220 -8.15 13.82 -1.37
N ILE A 221 -7.50 15.00 -1.26
CA ILE A 221 -7.32 15.70 0.02
C ILE A 221 -8.02 17.06 0.05
N GLU A 222 -7.66 18.03 -0.80
CA GLU A 222 -8.17 19.41 -0.68
C GLU A 222 -9.67 19.54 -0.97
N GLN A 223 -10.22 18.73 -1.85
CA GLN A 223 -11.67 18.71 -2.10
C GLN A 223 -12.47 18.09 -0.96
N ARG A 224 -11.83 17.21 -0.17
CA ARG A 224 -12.49 16.45 0.91
C ARG A 224 -12.28 17.05 2.29
N TYR A 225 -11.16 17.73 2.51
CA TYR A 225 -10.81 18.33 3.79
C TYR A 225 -10.73 19.84 3.67
N LYS A 226 -11.20 20.54 4.69
CA LYS A 226 -11.07 21.99 4.76
C LYS A 226 -9.63 22.36 5.10
N ILE A 227 -8.79 22.58 4.09
CA ILE A 227 -7.40 23.00 4.23
C ILE A 227 -7.32 24.54 4.27
N ALA A 228 -6.88 25.08 5.42
CA ALA A 228 -6.82 26.53 5.61
C ALA A 228 -5.68 27.18 4.79
N TYR A 229 -4.53 26.48 4.66
CA TYR A 229 -3.33 26.98 4.00
C TYR A 229 -2.87 25.96 2.96
N LYS A 230 -3.48 25.97 1.77
CA LYS A 230 -3.27 24.97 0.72
C LYS A 230 -1.81 24.93 0.25
N GLU A 231 -1.24 26.06 -0.09
CA GLU A 231 0.15 26.15 -0.56
C GLU A 231 1.14 25.60 0.49
N THR A 232 0.96 25.97 1.76
CA THR A 232 1.80 25.45 2.87
C THR A 232 1.62 23.94 3.04
N PHE A 233 0.39 23.42 2.87
CA PHE A 233 0.11 22.01 2.91
C PHE A 233 0.81 21.26 1.78
N GLU A 234 0.72 21.75 0.54
CA GLU A 234 1.39 21.18 -0.63
C GLU A 234 2.91 21.17 -0.44
N GLN A 235 3.50 22.29 0.00
CA GLN A 235 4.94 22.39 0.29
C GLN A 235 5.38 21.38 1.36
N MET A 236 4.60 21.22 2.44
CA MET A 236 4.88 20.23 3.48
C MET A 236 4.76 18.80 2.94
N ALA A 237 3.77 18.51 2.11
CA ALA A 237 3.59 17.20 1.48
C ALA A 237 4.80 16.84 0.61
N HIS A 238 5.22 17.74 -0.27
CA HIS A 238 6.37 17.56 -1.13
C HIS A 238 7.67 17.39 -0.34
N HIS A 239 7.86 18.19 0.72
CA HIS A 239 9.01 18.06 1.60
C HIS A 239 9.07 16.67 2.22
N LEU A 240 7.96 16.20 2.82
CA LEU A 240 7.92 14.89 3.48
C LEU A 240 8.16 13.72 2.52
N LEU A 241 7.65 13.77 1.30
CA LEU A 241 7.93 12.78 0.28
C LEU A 241 9.41 12.75 -0.11
N ASN A 242 10.03 13.92 -0.22
CA ASN A 242 11.44 14.05 -0.62
C ASN A 242 12.44 13.65 0.47
N VAL A 243 12.12 13.88 1.75
CA VAL A 243 13.01 13.51 2.88
C VAL A 243 12.71 12.14 3.47
N SER A 244 11.71 11.45 2.93
CA SER A 244 11.36 10.09 3.36
C SER A 244 12.55 9.12 3.13
N PRO A 245 12.82 8.21 4.08
CA PRO A 245 12.20 8.04 5.39
C PRO A 245 12.68 9.09 6.42
N ALA A 246 11.77 9.67 7.19
CA ALA A 246 12.09 10.71 8.16
C ALA A 246 11.34 10.55 9.48
N SER A 247 12.04 10.76 10.59
CA SER A 247 11.37 10.90 11.90
C SER A 247 10.63 12.22 11.94
N VAL A 248 9.35 12.18 12.30
CA VAL A 248 8.48 13.35 12.32
C VAL A 248 8.37 13.91 13.72
N VAL A 249 8.77 15.18 13.85
CA VAL A 249 8.54 16.00 15.06
C VAL A 249 7.60 17.14 14.65
N THR A 250 6.40 17.14 15.17
CA THR A 250 5.35 18.09 14.76
C THR A 250 5.68 19.55 15.06
N THR A 251 6.44 19.81 16.13
CA THR A 251 6.96 21.15 16.48
C THR A 251 7.93 21.67 15.43
N ASP A 252 8.82 20.83 14.93
CA ASP A 252 9.83 21.20 13.94
C ASP A 252 9.18 21.50 12.59
N LEU A 253 8.24 20.65 12.17
CA LEU A 253 7.45 20.91 10.96
C LEU A 253 6.62 22.20 11.09
N ALA A 254 6.02 22.46 12.25
CA ALA A 254 5.30 23.70 12.49
C ALA A 254 6.21 24.93 12.35
N ALA A 255 7.45 24.86 12.85
CA ALA A 255 8.43 25.93 12.72
C ALA A 255 8.91 26.11 11.26
N ILE A 256 9.28 25.02 10.57
CA ILE A 256 9.76 25.05 9.18
C ILE A 256 8.72 25.69 8.26
N PHE A 257 7.46 25.25 8.37
CA PHE A 257 6.36 25.70 7.49
C PHE A 257 5.57 26.88 8.06
N ARG A 258 6.01 27.47 9.17
CA ARG A 258 5.37 28.62 9.84
C ARG A 258 3.89 28.36 10.16
N ILE A 259 3.55 27.12 10.53
CA ILE A 259 2.20 26.72 10.92
C ILE A 259 2.04 27.01 12.42
N LYS A 260 1.05 27.83 12.77
CA LYS A 260 0.85 28.29 14.17
C LYS A 260 0.44 27.17 15.15
N SER A 261 -0.13 26.07 14.65
CA SER A 261 -0.69 25.01 15.49
C SER A 261 -0.13 23.64 15.12
N GLU A 262 0.46 22.95 16.10
CA GLU A 262 0.85 21.55 15.94
C GLU A 262 -0.34 20.63 15.58
N HIS A 263 -1.55 20.98 16.01
CA HIS A 263 -2.76 20.24 15.65
C HIS A 263 -3.00 20.29 14.14
N THR A 264 -2.75 21.43 13.50
CA THR A 264 -2.83 21.56 12.04
C THR A 264 -1.80 20.67 11.35
N VAL A 265 -0.56 20.61 11.84
CA VAL A 265 0.47 19.71 11.31
C VAL A 265 0.04 18.24 11.45
N LYS A 266 -0.49 17.84 12.60
CA LYS A 266 -1.01 16.50 12.84
C LYS A 266 -2.14 16.14 11.87
N ASN A 267 -3.05 17.08 11.61
CA ASN A 267 -4.11 16.89 10.62
C ASN A 267 -3.55 16.71 9.22
N TYR A 268 -2.60 17.54 8.80
CA TYR A 268 -1.95 17.44 7.49
C TYR A 268 -1.23 16.11 7.30
N LEU A 269 -0.47 15.66 8.29
CA LEU A 269 0.14 14.32 8.30
C LEU A 269 -0.92 13.21 8.20
N SER A 270 -2.02 13.36 8.93
CA SER A 270 -3.13 12.41 8.88
C SER A 270 -3.75 12.34 7.49
N TYR A 271 -3.96 13.48 6.83
CA TYR A 271 -4.53 13.51 5.46
C TYR A 271 -3.62 12.84 4.45
N LEU A 272 -2.29 13.08 4.51
CA LEU A 272 -1.32 12.43 3.64
C LEU A 272 -1.28 10.91 3.84
N LYS A 273 -1.38 10.44 5.09
CA LYS A 273 -1.48 9.00 5.40
C LYS A 273 -2.80 8.40 4.92
N GLN A 274 -3.90 9.13 5.04
CA GLN A 274 -5.21 8.67 4.59
C GLN A 274 -5.33 8.58 3.06
N ALA A 275 -4.62 9.45 2.33
CA ALA A 275 -4.48 9.36 0.88
C ALA A 275 -3.40 8.37 0.43
N PHE A 276 -2.84 7.60 1.35
CA PHE A 276 -1.77 6.64 1.09
C PHE A 276 -0.49 7.23 0.46
N LEU A 277 -0.26 8.53 0.56
CA LEU A 277 1.01 9.12 0.13
C LEU A 277 2.14 8.82 1.10
N LEU A 278 1.81 8.75 2.40
CA LEU A 278 2.75 8.43 3.47
C LEU A 278 2.28 7.23 4.29
N ILE A 279 3.24 6.46 4.77
CA ILE A 279 3.07 5.40 5.77
C ILE A 279 3.78 5.83 7.05
N GLY A 280 3.13 5.66 8.19
CA GLY A 280 3.73 5.89 9.50
C GLY A 280 4.15 4.59 10.17
N VAL A 281 5.39 4.49 10.60
CA VAL A 281 5.91 3.40 11.41
C VAL A 281 6.21 3.93 12.81
N LYS A 282 5.64 3.29 13.84
CA LYS A 282 5.78 3.71 15.23
C LYS A 282 7.10 3.22 15.80
N LYS A 283 7.62 3.96 16.80
CA LYS A 283 8.81 3.53 17.52
C LYS A 283 8.50 2.33 18.41
N TYR A 284 9.37 1.32 18.38
CA TYR A 284 9.33 0.23 19.36
C TYR A 284 9.80 0.76 20.72
N ALA A 285 8.93 0.76 21.73
CA ALA A 285 9.23 1.22 23.06
C ALA A 285 8.30 0.57 24.09
N SER A 286 8.81 0.28 25.27
CA SER A 286 8.02 -0.23 26.39
C SER A 286 7.00 0.80 26.91
N LYS A 287 7.37 2.10 26.86
CA LYS A 287 6.50 3.19 27.30
C LYS A 287 5.47 3.54 26.23
N SER A 288 4.18 3.34 26.49
CA SER A 288 3.06 3.66 25.58
C SER A 288 3.12 5.08 25.03
N LYS A 289 3.47 6.09 25.87
CA LYS A 289 3.59 7.49 25.43
C LYS A 289 4.58 7.63 24.27
N VAL A 290 5.75 6.98 24.35
CA VAL A 290 6.78 7.04 23.30
C VAL A 290 6.27 6.38 22.01
N ARG A 291 5.65 5.21 22.11
CA ARG A 291 5.04 4.51 20.96
C ARG A 291 3.97 5.35 20.25
N LEU A 292 3.22 6.16 21.01
CA LEU A 292 2.14 6.97 20.47
C LEU A 292 2.61 8.30 19.86
N THR A 293 3.78 8.81 20.29
CA THR A 293 4.23 10.15 19.92
C THR A 293 5.39 10.19 18.95
N GLN A 294 6.14 9.10 18.81
CA GLN A 294 7.29 9.03 17.90
C GLN A 294 6.98 8.12 16.72
N GLU A 295 7.04 8.71 15.55
CA GLU A 295 6.73 8.06 14.28
C GLU A 295 7.79 8.42 13.24
N LYS A 296 8.16 7.44 12.41
CA LYS A 296 8.96 7.64 11.20
C LYS A 296 8.02 7.49 10.00
N VAL A 297 8.05 8.44 9.09
CA VAL A 297 7.19 8.42 7.90
C VAL A 297 7.96 7.99 6.68
N TYR A 298 7.29 7.24 5.81
CA TYR A 298 7.82 6.69 4.57
C TYR A 298 6.86 7.03 3.43
N ALA A 299 7.39 7.34 2.26
CA ALA A 299 6.57 7.37 1.05
C ALA A 299 6.02 5.98 0.75
N ILE A 300 4.80 5.88 0.20
CA ILE A 300 4.19 4.60 -0.19
C ILE A 300 4.96 3.87 -1.29
N ASP A 301 5.76 4.60 -2.05
CA ASP A 301 6.59 4.08 -3.14
C ASP A 301 7.81 4.98 -3.37
N VAL A 302 8.92 4.38 -3.82
CA VAL A 302 10.16 5.12 -4.07
C VAL A 302 10.05 6.09 -5.25
N ALA A 303 9.10 5.90 -6.16
CA ALA A 303 8.82 6.86 -7.23
C ALA A 303 8.50 8.26 -6.68
N LEU A 304 7.81 8.33 -5.53
CA LEU A 304 7.42 9.59 -4.90
C LEU A 304 8.60 10.37 -4.32
N MET A 305 9.76 9.71 -4.15
CA MET A 305 11.00 10.31 -3.63
C MET A 305 11.84 11.00 -4.72
N ASN A 306 11.41 10.97 -5.99
CA ASN A 306 12.16 11.47 -7.15
C ASN A 306 12.01 12.98 -7.41
N ARG A 307 11.28 13.71 -6.57
CA ARG A 307 10.91 15.11 -6.83
C ARG A 307 12.00 16.14 -6.45
N ARG A 308 13.09 15.71 -5.83
CA ARG A 308 14.17 16.62 -5.48
C ARG A 308 14.85 17.12 -6.76
N GLU A 309 14.66 18.39 -7.10
CA GLU A 309 15.46 19.09 -8.10
C GLU A 309 16.92 18.94 -7.67
N ASN A 310 17.76 18.36 -8.51
CA ASN A 310 19.19 18.12 -8.27
C ASN A 310 19.55 16.95 -7.33
N ALA A 311 18.64 16.06 -6.94
CA ALA A 311 19.05 14.82 -6.27
C ALA A 311 19.52 13.80 -7.31
N PHE A 312 20.79 13.47 -7.28
CA PHE A 312 21.29 12.27 -7.96
C PHE A 312 20.65 11.03 -7.28
N VAL A 313 20.17 10.09 -8.08
CA VAL A 313 19.60 8.82 -7.56
C VAL A 313 20.59 8.10 -6.64
N GLY A 314 21.89 8.35 -6.76
CA GLY A 314 22.94 7.80 -5.91
C GLY A 314 22.91 8.29 -4.45
N ASP A 315 22.42 9.49 -4.19
CA ASP A 315 22.56 10.10 -2.86
C ASP A 315 21.58 9.54 -1.82
N ASN A 316 20.50 8.86 -2.25
CA ASN A 316 19.47 8.33 -1.36
C ASN A 316 19.16 6.83 -1.55
N LEU A 317 20.08 6.06 -2.14
CA LEU A 317 19.89 4.63 -2.38
C LEU A 317 19.53 3.86 -1.10
N GLY A 318 20.18 4.18 0.02
CA GLY A 318 19.88 3.58 1.30
C GLY A 318 18.44 3.82 1.76
N TRP A 319 17.92 5.03 1.58
CA TRP A 319 16.55 5.39 1.94
C TRP A 319 15.51 4.71 1.04
N ARG A 320 15.83 4.58 -0.25
CA ARG A 320 14.99 3.85 -1.20
C ARG A 320 14.91 2.38 -0.86
N LEU A 321 16.06 1.75 -0.60
CA LEU A 321 16.12 0.36 -0.19
C LEU A 321 15.34 0.13 1.11
N GLU A 322 15.52 0.99 2.11
CA GLU A 322 14.77 0.94 3.37
C GLU A 322 13.26 1.03 3.13
N THR A 323 12.81 1.93 2.24
CA THR A 323 11.41 2.07 1.88
C THR A 323 10.86 0.81 1.18
N ILE A 324 11.59 0.25 0.21
CA ILE A 324 11.21 -0.99 -0.49
C ILE A 324 11.07 -2.15 0.50
N VAL A 325 12.04 -2.28 1.42
CA VAL A 325 12.02 -3.32 2.46
C VAL A 325 10.79 -3.14 3.36
N LEU A 326 10.50 -1.92 3.80
CA LEU A 326 9.30 -1.64 4.60
C LEU A 326 8.03 -2.08 3.89
N ILE A 327 7.83 -1.67 2.64
CA ILE A 327 6.61 -2.00 1.88
C ILE A 327 6.47 -3.52 1.76
N GLN A 328 7.56 -4.24 1.50
CA GLN A 328 7.54 -5.70 1.42
C GLN A 328 7.22 -6.35 2.78
N LEU A 329 7.75 -5.78 3.88
CA LEU A 329 7.40 -6.23 5.24
C LEU A 329 5.92 -6.02 5.53
N LEU A 330 5.38 -4.84 5.21
CA LEU A 330 3.97 -4.53 5.46
C LEU A 330 3.03 -5.46 4.70
N ARG A 331 3.34 -5.83 3.44
CA ARG A 331 2.57 -6.85 2.69
C ARG A 331 2.49 -8.17 3.47
N LYS A 332 3.65 -8.67 3.93
CA LYS A 332 3.73 -9.94 4.66
C LYS A 332 3.12 -9.84 6.06
N CYS A 333 3.41 -8.76 6.77
CA CYS A 333 2.91 -8.57 8.14
C CYS A 333 1.39 -8.42 8.18
N LYS A 334 0.78 -7.66 7.26
CA LYS A 334 -0.67 -7.49 7.23
C LYS A 334 -1.40 -8.80 6.95
N ALA A 335 -0.87 -9.64 6.07
CA ALA A 335 -1.41 -10.97 5.79
C ALA A 335 -1.40 -11.91 7.02
N ASN A 336 -0.47 -11.69 7.96
CA ASN A 336 -0.28 -12.51 9.15
C ASN A 336 -0.78 -11.86 10.46
N GLY A 337 -1.29 -10.64 10.40
CA GLY A 337 -1.71 -9.90 11.60
C GLY A 337 -0.54 -9.43 12.47
N TRP A 338 0.62 -9.18 11.89
CA TRP A 338 1.82 -8.70 12.58
C TRP A 338 1.99 -7.19 12.43
N ASP A 339 2.69 -6.58 13.38
CA ASP A 339 3.00 -5.16 13.40
C ASP A 339 4.48 -4.89 13.10
N VAL A 340 4.74 -3.75 12.44
CA VAL A 340 6.10 -3.27 12.15
C VAL A 340 6.39 -2.01 12.96
N TYR A 341 7.57 -1.99 13.60
CA TYR A 341 8.09 -0.86 14.37
C TYR A 341 9.53 -0.55 13.95
N TYR A 342 10.04 0.64 14.27
CA TYR A 342 11.46 0.96 14.20
C TYR A 342 12.06 1.13 15.60
N LEU A 343 13.36 0.90 15.75
CA LEU A 343 14.09 1.13 17.00
C LEU A 343 15.20 2.15 16.76
N ASN A 344 15.24 3.17 17.60
CA ASN A 344 16.36 4.12 17.66
C ASN A 344 16.58 4.49 19.12
N GLU A 345 17.63 3.91 19.71
CA GLU A 345 18.03 4.11 21.09
C GLU A 345 19.54 4.38 21.18
N ARG A 346 20.02 4.83 22.34
CA ARG A 346 21.45 5.04 22.57
C ARG A 346 22.28 3.74 22.42
N SER A 347 21.65 2.59 22.59
CA SER A 347 22.24 1.24 22.48
C SER A 347 22.35 0.74 21.04
N GLY A 348 21.68 1.37 20.08
CA GLY A 348 21.70 1.00 18.68
C GLY A 348 20.46 1.38 17.91
N GLU A 349 20.55 1.30 16.59
CA GLU A 349 19.47 1.54 15.64
C GLU A 349 19.11 0.24 14.93
N CYS A 350 17.79 0.02 14.77
CA CYS A 350 17.26 -1.07 13.97
C CYS A 350 16.15 -0.52 13.09
N ASP A 351 16.29 -0.67 11.78
CA ASP A 351 15.34 -0.08 10.83
C ASP A 351 13.94 -0.64 11.05
N PHE A 352 13.80 -1.95 11.26
CA PHE A 352 12.49 -2.56 11.48
C PHE A 352 12.53 -3.68 12.51
N ILE A 353 11.52 -3.69 13.37
CA ILE A 353 11.19 -4.78 14.29
C ILE A 353 9.78 -5.25 13.93
N VAL A 354 9.62 -6.53 13.71
CA VAL A 354 8.32 -7.17 13.46
C VAL A 354 7.85 -7.88 14.71
N CYS A 355 6.65 -7.58 15.15
CA CYS A 355 6.00 -8.17 16.30
C CYS A 355 4.71 -8.85 15.91
N ASP A 356 4.43 -9.99 16.52
CA ASP A 356 3.07 -10.52 16.65
C ASP A 356 2.52 -10.18 18.04
N GLY A 357 1.31 -10.62 18.36
CA GLY A 357 0.71 -10.38 19.66
C GLY A 357 1.53 -10.93 20.85
N ASP A 358 2.42 -11.90 20.61
CA ASP A 358 3.18 -12.62 21.61
C ASP A 358 4.61 -12.11 21.80
N GLY A 359 5.12 -11.27 20.88
CA GLY A 359 6.47 -10.71 21.01
C GLY A 359 7.17 -10.37 19.70
N VAL A 360 8.50 -10.21 19.78
CA VAL A 360 9.32 -9.89 18.59
C VAL A 360 9.56 -11.14 17.76
N ARG A 361 9.08 -11.11 16.51
CA ARG A 361 9.27 -12.19 15.52
C ARG A 361 10.51 -12.03 14.67
N GLY A 362 10.93 -10.79 14.42
CA GLY A 362 12.08 -10.56 13.56
C GLY A 362 12.59 -9.12 13.59
N GLN A 363 13.78 -8.91 13.08
CA GLN A 363 14.47 -7.62 13.07
C GLN A 363 15.16 -7.40 11.73
N VAL A 364 15.17 -6.17 11.25
CA VAL A 364 15.92 -5.74 10.06
C VAL A 364 16.94 -4.70 10.46
N VAL A 365 18.20 -4.97 10.20
CA VAL A 365 19.31 -4.08 10.57
C VAL A 365 20.10 -3.71 9.32
N LYS A 366 20.34 -2.42 9.13
CA LYS A 366 21.19 -1.88 8.08
C LYS A 366 22.60 -1.65 8.63
N GLY A 367 23.57 -2.41 8.16
CA GLY A 367 24.99 -2.08 8.27
C GLY A 367 25.65 -2.03 9.65
N ALA A 368 24.95 -2.30 10.76
CA ALA A 368 25.53 -2.26 12.10
C ALA A 368 25.15 -3.49 12.94
N SER A 369 26.02 -3.88 13.86
CA SER A 369 25.74 -4.93 14.84
C SER A 369 24.85 -4.41 15.96
N VAL A 370 23.66 -4.97 16.13
CA VAL A 370 22.78 -4.67 17.27
C VAL A 370 22.68 -5.87 18.19
N LYS A 371 22.79 -5.63 19.49
CA LYS A 371 22.67 -6.65 20.53
C LYS A 371 21.29 -6.54 21.17
N ILE A 372 20.43 -7.51 20.93
CA ILE A 372 19.14 -7.61 21.61
C ILE A 372 19.05 -9.01 22.22
N ASN A 373 18.72 -9.08 23.52
CA ASN A 373 18.61 -10.32 24.28
C ASN A 373 19.84 -11.26 24.23
N GLY A 374 21.06 -10.69 24.13
CA GLY A 374 22.29 -11.47 24.20
C GLY A 374 22.80 -12.07 22.89
N HIS A 375 22.10 -11.93 21.78
CA HIS A 375 22.53 -12.44 20.48
C HIS A 375 23.14 -11.34 19.58
N PHE A 376 24.26 -11.67 18.91
CA PHE A 376 24.92 -10.78 17.94
C PHE A 376 24.49 -11.11 16.53
N LEU A 377 24.14 -10.10 15.77
CA LEU A 377 23.96 -10.18 14.32
C LEU A 377 25.12 -9.45 13.64
N TYR A 378 25.86 -10.12 12.79
CA TYR A 378 26.95 -9.52 12.02
C TYR A 378 26.45 -9.08 10.65
N SER A 379 26.86 -7.89 10.21
CA SER A 379 26.80 -7.49 8.82
C SER A 379 28.22 -7.23 8.32
N ALA A 380 28.55 -7.81 7.18
CA ALA A 380 29.75 -7.46 6.43
C ALA A 380 29.26 -6.93 5.06
N GLY A 381 29.49 -5.62 4.80
CA GLY A 381 29.16 -4.99 3.52
C GLY A 381 27.66 -4.82 3.28
N ASP A 382 27.27 -4.07 2.28
CA ASP A 382 25.93 -3.60 1.87
C ASP A 382 24.74 -4.59 1.93
N THR A 383 24.67 -5.46 2.91
CA THR A 383 23.67 -6.53 3.06
C THR A 383 22.68 -6.17 4.15
N VAL A 384 21.39 -6.10 3.83
CA VAL A 384 20.31 -6.02 4.81
C VAL A 384 19.99 -7.44 5.28
N LYS A 385 20.11 -7.71 6.59
CA LYS A 385 19.70 -8.98 7.18
C LYS A 385 18.34 -8.82 7.87
N VAL A 386 17.36 -9.59 7.45
CA VAL A 386 16.04 -9.69 8.09
C VAL A 386 15.94 -11.04 8.79
N CYS A 387 15.68 -11.00 10.09
CA CYS A 387 15.52 -12.20 10.90
C CYS A 387 14.03 -12.49 11.15
N PHE A 388 13.47 -13.52 10.50
CA PHE A 388 12.13 -14.04 10.77
C PHE A 388 12.14 -15.55 11.00
N GLN A 389 11.28 -16.05 11.88
CA GLN A 389 10.98 -17.49 11.91
C GLN A 389 10.20 -17.91 10.66
N LYS A 390 10.86 -18.28 9.56
CA LYS A 390 10.31 -18.82 8.30
C LYS A 390 9.86 -17.84 7.21
N VAL A 391 10.38 -16.62 7.10
CA VAL A 391 10.11 -15.77 5.92
C VAL A 391 11.41 -15.34 5.26
N LEU A 392 11.64 -15.78 4.04
CA LEU A 392 12.72 -15.34 3.19
C LEU A 392 12.22 -14.15 2.35
N VAL A 393 12.80 -12.96 2.52
CA VAL A 393 12.58 -11.83 1.61
C VAL A 393 13.81 -11.74 0.71
N THR A 394 13.68 -12.16 -0.54
CA THR A 394 14.77 -12.10 -1.51
C THR A 394 14.67 -10.77 -2.27
N VAL A 395 15.67 -9.92 -2.09
CA VAL A 395 15.90 -8.72 -2.92
C VAL A 395 17.19 -8.98 -3.71
N PRO A 396 17.22 -8.80 -5.05
CA PRO A 396 18.32 -9.24 -5.92
C PRO A 396 19.60 -8.48 -5.71
N SER A 397 20.34 -8.47 -4.84
CA SER A 397 21.62 -7.96 -4.39
C SER A 397 21.66 -7.78 -2.87
N VAL A 398 20.57 -8.11 -2.19
CA VAL A 398 20.48 -8.06 -0.74
C VAL A 398 19.87 -9.37 -0.29
N LEU A 399 20.71 -10.27 0.18
CA LEU A 399 20.25 -11.49 0.82
C LEU A 399 19.76 -11.12 2.22
N VAL A 400 18.45 -11.14 2.39
CA VAL A 400 17.86 -10.95 3.70
C VAL A 400 17.82 -12.30 4.39
N THR A 401 18.79 -12.57 5.26
CA THR A 401 18.84 -13.81 6.03
C THR A 401 18.01 -13.64 7.29
N VAL A 402 17.03 -14.50 7.44
CA VAL A 402 16.15 -14.55 8.62
C VAL A 402 16.76 -15.57 9.61
N ALA A 403 17.25 -15.11 10.74
CA ALA A 403 17.65 -15.99 11.83
C ALA A 403 16.56 -16.03 12.90
N CYS A 404 16.17 -17.24 13.29
CA CYS A 404 15.17 -17.47 14.33
C CYS A 404 15.80 -17.35 15.71
N SER A 405 15.18 -16.61 16.62
CA SER A 405 15.39 -16.82 18.05
C SER A 405 14.34 -17.82 18.55
N GLU A 406 14.76 -19.03 18.89
CA GLU A 406 13.94 -19.90 19.71
C GLU A 406 13.79 -19.25 21.09
N SER A 407 12.57 -19.08 21.55
CA SER A 407 12.27 -18.72 22.94
C SER A 407 12.84 -19.82 23.83
N GLY A 408 13.90 -19.52 24.57
CA GLY A 408 14.55 -20.45 25.46
C GLY A 408 13.61 -20.95 26.56
N VAL A 409 13.34 -22.24 26.54
CA VAL A 409 13.00 -22.98 27.75
C VAL A 409 14.33 -23.15 28.50
N PRO A 410 14.44 -22.78 29.79
CA PRO A 410 15.68 -22.95 30.54
C PRO A 410 15.94 -24.46 30.75
N GLY A 411 16.95 -25.00 30.10
CA GLY A 411 17.38 -26.36 30.39
C GLY A 411 18.12 -27.13 29.30
N HIS A 412 18.29 -26.69 28.09
CA HIS A 412 19.12 -27.43 27.12
C HIS A 412 20.09 -26.52 26.37
N SER A 413 21.37 -26.86 26.51
CA SER A 413 22.49 -26.29 25.73
C SER A 413 22.26 -26.55 24.24
N PRO A 414 22.32 -25.53 23.36
CA PRO A 414 22.15 -25.74 21.92
C PRO A 414 23.46 -26.30 21.36
N ARG A 415 23.46 -27.54 20.92
CA ARG A 415 24.46 -28.05 20.00
C ARG A 415 24.07 -27.67 18.57
N GLY A 416 24.89 -26.82 17.98
CA GLY A 416 25.20 -26.83 16.57
C GLY A 416 24.08 -26.48 15.59
N CYS A 417 23.81 -25.20 15.38
CA CYS A 417 23.41 -24.72 14.04
C CYS A 417 24.69 -24.25 13.34
N ALA A 418 25.21 -25.06 12.43
CA ALA A 418 26.26 -24.66 11.53
C ALA A 418 25.71 -23.61 10.55
N PRO A 419 26.45 -22.53 10.23
CA PRO A 419 26.07 -21.62 9.19
C PRO A 419 26.17 -22.34 7.85
N VAL A 420 25.04 -22.43 7.13
CA VAL A 420 25.09 -22.80 5.71
C VAL A 420 25.72 -21.60 4.99
N ALA A 421 27.01 -21.70 4.72
CA ALA A 421 27.70 -20.81 3.81
C ALA A 421 27.16 -21.10 2.41
N VAL A 422 26.43 -20.15 1.84
CA VAL A 422 26.21 -20.09 0.40
C VAL A 422 27.32 -19.21 -0.16
N GLN A 423 28.33 -19.85 -0.76
CA GLN A 423 29.33 -19.17 -1.56
C GLN A 423 28.68 -18.42 -2.74
N ALA A 424 29.32 -17.32 -3.07
CA ALA A 424 28.96 -16.34 -4.10
C ALA A 424 28.64 -16.94 -5.48
#